data_76a528d4450e7c7bcdc23d00f6ab8974
#
_entry.id   76a528d4450e7c7bcdc23d00f6ab8974
#
_cell.length_a   1.000
_cell.length_b   1.000
_cell.length_c   1.000
_cell.angle_alpha   90.00
_cell.angle_beta   90.00
_cell.angle_gamma   90.00
#
_symmetry.space_group_name_H-M   'P 1'
#
loop_
_entity.id
_entity.type
_entity.pdbx_description
1 polymer ?
#
loop_
_entity_poly.entity_id
_entity_poly.type
_entity_poly.pdbx_seq_one_letter_code
_entity_poly.pdbx_strand_id
1 'polypeptide(L)'
;FDHPAEVQTLLAPFTTHRFFIYGITELSSPVDKGHLHLRPYSRSGFLRDLEDCNGVICGAGFELAGEALQLGKKLLVKPLRGQFEQLSNALALEKLQLARVMQRLDRKAVQLWLELPPNVPAGYPDTAQLITVWIENDHWQDIGSLSQEAWAQTGRVPRWDGR
;
A
#
# COMPACT_ATOMS: atom_id res chain seq x y z
N PHE A 1 -7.64 13.73 -5.60
CA PHE A 1 -8.28 12.53 -5.05
C PHE A 1 -9.55 12.27 -5.83
N ASP A 2 -9.93 11.00 -6.03
CA ASP A 2 -11.21 10.67 -6.65
C ASP A 2 -12.35 11.02 -5.68
N HIS A 3 -13.48 11.42 -6.23
CA HIS A 3 -14.64 11.76 -5.38
C HIS A 3 -15.17 10.49 -4.69
N PRO A 4 -15.49 10.51 -3.40
CA PRO A 4 -15.96 9.33 -2.66
C PRO A 4 -17.14 8.60 -3.29
N ALA A 5 -18.05 9.33 -3.94
CA ALA A 5 -19.18 8.73 -4.66
C ALA A 5 -18.75 7.92 -5.90
N GLU A 6 -17.67 8.33 -6.59
CA GLU A 6 -17.14 7.59 -7.73
C GLU A 6 -16.50 6.28 -7.28
N VAL A 7 -15.78 6.30 -6.13
CA VAL A 7 -15.21 5.10 -5.51
C VAL A 7 -16.31 4.12 -5.09
N GLN A 8 -17.39 4.63 -4.45
CA GLN A 8 -18.55 3.80 -4.10
C GLN A 8 -19.19 3.18 -5.34
N THR A 9 -19.35 3.96 -6.42
CA THR A 9 -19.90 3.48 -7.71
C THR A 9 -19.01 2.41 -8.35
N LEU A 10 -17.70 2.59 -8.27
CA LEU A 10 -16.72 1.61 -8.75
C LEU A 10 -16.87 0.27 -8.03
N LEU A 11 -16.98 0.30 -6.69
CA LEU A 11 -16.95 -0.88 -5.84
C LEU A 11 -18.32 -1.55 -5.65
N ALA A 12 -19.42 -0.84 -5.94
CA ALA A 12 -20.79 -1.33 -5.75
C ALA A 12 -21.09 -2.71 -6.38
N PRO A 13 -20.53 -3.09 -7.55
CA PRO A 13 -20.83 -4.40 -8.16
C PRO A 13 -20.18 -5.60 -7.45
N PHE A 14 -19.19 -5.39 -6.58
CA PHE A 14 -18.38 -6.47 -5.97
C PHE A 14 -18.96 -6.92 -4.63
N THR A 15 -20.20 -7.35 -4.62
CA THR A 15 -21.01 -7.65 -3.42
C THR A 15 -20.51 -8.82 -2.58
N THR A 16 -19.62 -9.65 -3.12
CA THR A 16 -19.00 -10.78 -2.40
C THR A 16 -17.79 -10.37 -1.58
N HIS A 17 -17.37 -9.11 -1.67
CA HIS A 17 -16.23 -8.55 -0.94
C HIS A 17 -16.71 -7.41 -0.03
N ARG A 18 -16.09 -7.23 1.12
CA ARG A 18 -16.30 -6.09 2.01
C ARG A 18 -15.23 -5.03 1.74
N PHE A 19 -15.64 -3.78 1.62
CA PHE A 19 -14.74 -2.65 1.40
C PHE A 19 -14.87 -1.63 2.52
N PHE A 20 -13.76 -1.34 3.17
CA PHE A 20 -13.65 -0.26 4.14
C PHE A 20 -13.09 0.96 3.41
N ILE A 21 -13.87 2.04 3.35
CA ILE A 21 -13.55 3.24 2.56
C ILE A 21 -13.23 4.38 3.52
N TYR A 22 -12.00 4.82 3.49
CA TYR A 22 -11.44 5.94 4.26
C TYR A 22 -11.22 7.18 3.38
N GLY A 23 -10.98 8.34 4.01
CA GLY A 23 -10.67 9.58 3.29
C GLY A 23 -11.91 10.41 2.94
N ILE A 24 -13.04 10.14 3.57
CA ILE A 24 -14.26 10.95 3.44
C ILE A 24 -14.26 12.00 4.56
N THR A 25 -13.86 13.24 4.23
CA THR A 25 -13.61 14.31 5.21
C THR A 25 -14.87 14.76 5.97
N GLU A 26 -16.04 14.68 5.33
CA GLU A 26 -17.32 15.12 5.91
C GLU A 26 -17.99 14.04 6.77
N LEU A 27 -17.39 12.86 6.85
CA LEU A 27 -17.96 11.73 7.59
C LEU A 27 -17.59 11.82 9.07
N SER A 28 -18.54 12.08 9.94
CA SER A 28 -18.34 12.16 11.40
C SER A 28 -18.56 10.84 12.14
N SER A 29 -19.27 9.89 11.52
CA SER A 29 -19.54 8.57 12.09
C SER A 29 -19.52 7.48 11.00
N PRO A 30 -19.28 6.20 11.36
CA PRO A 30 -19.32 5.11 10.41
C PRO A 30 -20.68 4.99 9.71
N VAL A 31 -20.67 4.70 8.42
CA VAL A 31 -21.88 4.44 7.62
C VAL A 31 -21.70 3.15 6.85
N ASP A 32 -22.59 2.19 7.04
CA ASP A 32 -22.59 0.92 6.35
C ASP A 32 -23.66 0.88 5.26
N LYS A 33 -23.26 0.57 4.04
CA LYS A 33 -24.11 0.41 2.86
C LYS A 33 -23.91 -0.98 2.26
N GLY A 34 -24.49 -1.98 2.90
CA GLY A 34 -24.26 -3.37 2.52
C GLY A 34 -22.79 -3.78 2.71
N HIS A 35 -22.11 -4.08 1.60
CA HIS A 35 -20.70 -4.47 1.59
C HIS A 35 -19.72 -3.29 1.55
N LEU A 36 -20.22 -2.06 1.46
CA LEU A 36 -19.41 -0.84 1.50
C LEU A 36 -19.49 -0.21 2.90
N HIS A 37 -18.38 -0.15 3.58
CA HIS A 37 -18.24 0.37 4.93
C HIS A 37 -17.47 1.68 4.90
N LEU A 38 -18.19 2.81 4.96
CA LEU A 38 -17.58 4.13 4.98
C LEU A 38 -17.12 4.44 6.41
N ARG A 39 -15.86 4.83 6.55
CA ARG A 39 -15.22 5.05 7.84
C ARG A 39 -14.74 6.49 7.97
N PRO A 40 -15.05 7.18 9.10
CA PRO A 40 -14.45 8.46 9.40
C PRO A 40 -12.95 8.30 9.61
N TYR A 41 -12.21 9.40 9.55
CA TYR A 41 -10.77 9.34 9.84
C TYR A 41 -10.54 8.86 11.28
N SER A 42 -9.85 7.76 11.41
CA SER A 42 -9.44 7.16 12.68
C SER A 42 -8.19 6.34 12.45
N ARG A 43 -7.05 6.78 13.01
CA ARG A 43 -5.79 6.05 12.87
C ARG A 43 -5.89 4.62 13.42
N SER A 44 -6.42 4.46 14.61
CA SER A 44 -6.56 3.13 15.23
C SER A 44 -7.57 2.23 14.49
N GLY A 45 -8.66 2.80 13.96
CA GLY A 45 -9.61 2.09 13.13
C GLY A 45 -8.98 1.64 11.81
N PHE A 46 -8.29 2.55 11.15
CA PHE A 46 -7.59 2.27 9.89
C PHE A 46 -6.54 1.16 10.04
N LEU A 47 -5.69 1.22 11.06
CA LEU A 47 -4.65 0.23 11.29
C LEU A 47 -5.24 -1.18 11.53
N ARG A 48 -6.32 -1.29 12.32
CA ARG A 48 -7.02 -2.58 12.50
C ARG A 48 -7.57 -3.11 11.19
N ASP A 49 -8.27 -2.27 10.42
CA ASP A 49 -8.83 -2.69 9.13
C ASP A 49 -7.73 -3.04 8.12
N LEU A 50 -6.57 -2.37 8.20
CA LEU A 50 -5.39 -2.69 7.38
C LEU A 50 -4.78 -4.05 7.78
N GLU A 51 -4.67 -4.35 9.07
CA GLU A 51 -4.19 -5.64 9.56
C GLU A 51 -5.10 -6.79 9.13
N ASP A 52 -6.42 -6.57 9.17
CA ASP A 52 -7.42 -7.61 8.90
C ASP A 52 -7.74 -7.79 7.41
N CYS A 53 -7.46 -6.80 6.55
CA CYS A 53 -7.83 -6.87 5.14
C CYS A 53 -6.92 -7.82 4.34
N ASN A 54 -7.41 -8.27 3.18
CA ASN A 54 -6.66 -9.09 2.25
C ASN A 54 -5.92 -8.27 1.19
N GLY A 55 -6.26 -6.98 1.05
CA GLY A 55 -5.65 -6.11 0.06
C GLY A 55 -6.09 -4.66 0.20
N VAL A 56 -5.34 -3.78 -0.45
CA VAL A 56 -5.48 -2.33 -0.35
C VAL A 56 -5.59 -1.71 -1.74
N ILE A 57 -6.53 -0.79 -1.90
CA ILE A 57 -6.63 0.09 -3.06
C ILE A 57 -6.29 1.50 -2.59
N CYS A 58 -5.23 2.11 -3.11
CA CYS A 58 -4.80 3.42 -2.65
C CYS A 58 -4.11 4.25 -3.74
N GLY A 59 -3.71 5.47 -3.41
CA GLY A 59 -2.74 6.22 -4.19
C GLY A 59 -1.37 5.54 -4.18
N ALA A 60 -0.47 5.96 -5.07
CA ALA A 60 0.87 5.40 -5.13
C ALA A 60 1.89 6.16 -4.24
N GLY A 61 1.46 6.61 -3.05
CA GLY A 61 2.35 7.13 -2.03
C GLY A 61 3.16 6.01 -1.36
N PHE A 62 4.33 6.34 -0.80
CA PHE A 62 5.24 5.34 -0.23
C PHE A 62 4.74 4.70 1.05
N GLU A 63 4.15 5.49 1.96
CA GLU A 63 3.85 5.03 3.33
C GLU A 63 2.87 3.86 3.31
N LEU A 64 1.64 4.08 2.84
CA LEU A 64 0.61 3.05 2.84
C LEU A 64 0.96 1.85 1.95
N ALA A 65 1.63 2.10 0.81
CA ALA A 65 2.09 1.03 -0.06
C ALA A 65 3.15 0.16 0.64
N GLY A 66 4.11 0.77 1.34
CA GLY A 66 5.12 0.07 2.12
C GLY A 66 4.52 -0.74 3.27
N GLU A 67 3.61 -0.17 4.05
CA GLU A 67 2.89 -0.85 5.13
C GLU A 67 2.08 -2.05 4.60
N ALA A 68 1.34 -1.87 3.51
CA ALA A 68 0.57 -2.93 2.89
C ALA A 68 1.46 -4.09 2.41
N LEU A 69 2.60 -3.80 1.81
CA LEU A 69 3.57 -4.81 1.37
C LEU A 69 4.22 -5.53 2.55
N GLN A 70 4.56 -4.81 3.63
CA GLN A 70 5.09 -5.40 4.85
C GLN A 70 4.12 -6.40 5.47
N LEU A 71 2.82 -6.10 5.41
CA LEU A 71 1.74 -6.97 5.90
C LEU A 71 1.31 -8.04 4.88
N GLY A 72 1.96 -8.15 3.73
CA GLY A 72 1.63 -9.10 2.69
C GLY A 72 0.28 -8.86 2.00
N LYS A 73 -0.22 -7.62 2.01
CA LYS A 73 -1.49 -7.28 1.38
C LYS A 73 -1.33 -7.16 -0.13
N LYS A 74 -2.27 -7.68 -0.90
CA LYS A 74 -2.30 -7.41 -2.34
C LYS A 74 -2.63 -5.94 -2.59
N LEU A 75 -1.92 -5.31 -3.52
CA LEU A 75 -1.94 -3.88 -3.71
C LEU A 75 -2.44 -3.51 -5.11
N LEU A 76 -3.42 -2.60 -5.17
CA LEU A 76 -3.86 -1.92 -6.38
C LEU A 76 -3.65 -0.43 -6.20
N VAL A 77 -2.76 0.16 -6.97
CA VAL A 77 -2.45 1.59 -6.85
C VAL A 77 -3.02 2.40 -8.02
N LYS A 78 -3.48 3.59 -7.69
CA LYS A 78 -3.89 4.60 -8.65
C LYS A 78 -3.13 5.89 -8.38
N PRO A 79 -2.08 6.21 -9.19
CA PRO A 79 -1.33 7.44 -8.99
C PRO A 79 -2.22 8.67 -9.20
N LEU A 80 -1.98 9.72 -8.44
CA LEU A 80 -2.64 10.99 -8.63
C LEU A 80 -2.17 11.65 -9.91
N ARG A 81 -3.11 12.11 -10.72
CA ARG A 81 -2.80 12.77 -11.99
C ARG A 81 -1.96 14.03 -11.75
N GLY A 82 -0.85 14.14 -12.48
CA GLY A 82 0.06 15.27 -12.36
C GLY A 82 1.07 15.19 -11.22
N GLN A 83 1.06 14.13 -10.40
CA GLN A 83 2.08 13.87 -9.38
C GLN A 83 3.15 12.90 -9.91
N PHE A 84 4.31 13.45 -10.28
CA PHE A 84 5.42 12.67 -10.85
C PHE A 84 5.91 11.58 -9.88
N GLU A 85 6.02 11.90 -8.61
CA GLU A 85 6.42 10.93 -7.57
C GLU A 85 5.52 9.70 -7.57
N GLN A 86 4.21 9.90 -7.50
CA GLN A 86 3.28 8.77 -7.47
C GLN A 86 3.27 7.97 -8.77
N LEU A 87 3.47 8.63 -9.92
CA LEU A 87 3.61 7.93 -11.19
C LEU A 87 4.87 7.05 -11.19
N SER A 88 5.99 7.59 -10.73
CA SER A 88 7.26 6.87 -10.61
C SER A 88 7.14 5.66 -9.67
N ASN A 89 6.52 5.85 -8.50
CA ASN A 89 6.28 4.78 -7.54
C ASN A 89 5.38 3.67 -8.11
N ALA A 90 4.30 4.05 -8.80
CA ALA A 90 3.40 3.09 -9.44
C ALA A 90 4.12 2.24 -10.47
N LEU A 91 4.95 2.85 -11.32
CA LEU A 91 5.76 2.14 -12.32
C LEU A 91 6.77 1.18 -11.67
N ALA A 92 7.43 1.62 -10.59
CA ALA A 92 8.36 0.77 -9.84
C ALA A 92 7.63 -0.43 -9.22
N LEU A 93 6.51 -0.21 -8.55
CA LEU A 93 5.69 -1.28 -7.93
C LEU A 93 5.19 -2.29 -8.98
N GLU A 94 4.76 -1.82 -10.15
CA GLU A 94 4.32 -2.67 -11.25
C GLU A 94 5.47 -3.49 -11.83
N LYS A 95 6.62 -2.85 -12.10
CA LYS A 95 7.81 -3.50 -12.65
C LYS A 95 8.37 -4.57 -11.70
N LEU A 96 8.32 -4.32 -10.39
CA LEU A 96 8.72 -5.27 -9.35
C LEU A 96 7.62 -6.32 -9.06
N GLN A 97 6.49 -6.27 -9.74
CA GLN A 97 5.34 -7.16 -9.54
C GLN A 97 4.77 -7.13 -8.11
N LEU A 98 4.96 -6.02 -7.40
CA LEU A 98 4.48 -5.82 -6.03
C LEU A 98 3.06 -5.26 -5.97
N ALA A 99 2.61 -4.59 -7.04
CA ALA A 99 1.27 -4.05 -7.16
C ALA A 99 0.71 -4.18 -8.58
N ARG A 100 -0.61 -4.07 -8.70
CA ARG A 100 -1.28 -3.71 -9.96
C ARG A 100 -1.49 -2.20 -10.00
N VAL A 101 -1.52 -1.66 -11.22
CA VAL A 101 -1.70 -0.22 -11.44
C VAL A 101 -2.95 0.03 -12.26
N MET A 102 -3.77 1.00 -11.84
CA MET A 102 -4.83 1.56 -12.67
C MET A 102 -4.61 3.06 -12.82
N GLN A 103 -4.69 3.57 -14.05
CA GLN A 103 -4.48 5.01 -14.33
C GLN A 103 -5.73 5.85 -14.08
N ARG A 104 -6.89 5.22 -14.05
CA ARG A 104 -8.21 5.78 -13.76
C ARG A 104 -9.03 4.77 -13.00
N LEU A 105 -10.13 5.19 -12.41
CA LEU A 105 -11.09 4.26 -11.79
C LEU A 105 -11.60 3.27 -12.85
N ASP A 106 -11.19 2.01 -12.69
CA ASP A 106 -11.43 0.96 -13.69
C ASP A 106 -11.95 -0.31 -13.00
N ARG A 107 -13.21 -0.66 -13.29
CA ARG A 107 -13.86 -1.84 -12.75
C ARG A 107 -13.16 -3.15 -13.13
N LYS A 108 -12.64 -3.25 -14.35
CA LYS A 108 -11.90 -4.44 -14.80
C LYS A 108 -10.59 -4.61 -14.03
N ALA A 109 -9.89 -3.51 -13.78
CA ALA A 109 -8.67 -3.54 -12.97
C ALA A 109 -8.95 -4.02 -11.54
N VAL A 110 -10.03 -3.53 -10.92
CA VAL A 110 -10.46 -3.99 -9.59
C VAL A 110 -10.83 -5.47 -9.61
N GLN A 111 -11.61 -5.92 -10.59
CA GLN A 111 -11.98 -7.32 -10.73
C GLN A 111 -10.76 -8.23 -10.80
N LEU A 112 -9.84 -7.95 -11.72
CA LEU A 112 -8.62 -8.76 -11.90
C LEU A 112 -7.73 -8.74 -10.64
N TRP A 113 -7.68 -7.61 -9.93
CA TRP A 113 -6.95 -7.52 -8.68
C TRP A 113 -7.60 -8.33 -7.55
N LEU A 114 -8.93 -8.36 -7.48
CA LEU A 114 -9.65 -9.17 -6.47
C LEU A 114 -9.37 -10.66 -6.62
N GLU A 115 -9.13 -11.14 -7.84
CA GLU A 115 -8.82 -12.54 -8.17
C GLU A 115 -7.37 -12.93 -7.80
N LEU A 116 -6.47 -11.96 -7.53
CA LEU A 116 -5.09 -12.26 -7.17
C LEU A 116 -5.00 -12.88 -5.76
N PRO A 117 -4.05 -13.79 -5.54
CA PRO A 117 -3.72 -14.26 -4.20
C PRO A 117 -3.14 -13.11 -3.36
N PRO A 118 -3.14 -13.24 -2.02
CA PRO A 118 -2.39 -12.36 -1.15
C PRO A 118 -0.91 -12.32 -1.53
N ASN A 119 -0.24 -11.18 -1.31
CA ASN A 119 1.20 -11.10 -1.44
C ASN A 119 1.89 -11.84 -0.28
N VAL A 120 3.13 -12.22 -0.49
CA VAL A 120 4.00 -12.62 0.61
C VAL A 120 4.50 -11.34 1.29
N PRO A 121 4.51 -11.26 2.63
CA PRO A 121 5.09 -10.13 3.34
C PRO A 121 6.49 -9.81 2.83
N ALA A 122 6.79 -8.53 2.62
CA ALA A 122 8.07 -8.09 2.06
C ALA A 122 9.24 -8.41 2.98
N GLY A 123 8.99 -8.47 4.29
CA GLY A 123 10.02 -8.76 5.29
C GLY A 123 11.10 -7.68 5.31
N TYR A 124 10.69 -6.40 5.24
CA TYR A 124 11.64 -5.29 5.44
C TYR A 124 12.21 -5.33 6.85
N PRO A 125 13.51 -5.05 7.02
CA PRO A 125 14.12 -4.98 8.33
C PRO A 125 13.56 -3.79 9.14
N ASP A 126 13.72 -3.83 10.46
CA ASP A 126 13.53 -2.65 11.30
C ASP A 126 14.65 -1.64 11.03
N THR A 127 14.45 -0.83 10.00
CA THR A 127 15.43 0.17 9.56
C THR A 127 15.69 1.23 10.65
N ALA A 128 14.68 1.54 11.48
CA ALA A 128 14.85 2.49 12.57
C ALA A 128 15.81 1.93 13.63
N GLN A 129 15.67 0.68 14.00
CA GLN A 129 16.60 0.01 14.92
C GLN A 129 18.00 -0.08 14.33
N LEU A 130 18.14 -0.49 13.07
CA LEU A 130 19.45 -0.55 12.40
C LEU A 130 20.17 0.79 12.39
N ILE A 131 19.46 1.87 12.04
CA ILE A 131 20.00 3.23 12.05
C ILE A 131 20.39 3.65 13.48
N THR A 132 19.56 3.36 14.47
CA THR A 132 19.83 3.70 15.87
C THR A 132 21.12 3.04 16.35
N VAL A 133 21.27 1.74 16.13
CA VAL A 133 22.49 0.98 16.50
C VAL A 133 23.72 1.50 15.76
N TRP A 134 23.58 1.83 14.47
CA TRP A 134 24.66 2.39 13.67
C TRP A 134 25.11 3.77 14.19
N ILE A 135 24.18 4.62 14.61
CA ILE A 135 24.47 5.92 15.23
C ILE A 135 25.18 5.73 16.59
N GLU A 136 24.66 4.86 17.45
CA GLU A 136 25.21 4.60 18.78
C GLU A 136 26.64 4.03 18.75
N ASN A 137 26.98 3.30 17.70
CA ASN A 137 28.30 2.71 17.53
C ASN A 137 29.32 3.62 16.81
N ASP A 138 29.01 4.89 16.63
CA ASP A 138 29.91 5.90 16.00
C ASP A 138 30.37 5.53 14.56
N HIS A 139 29.65 4.68 13.85
CA HIS A 139 30.01 4.20 12.52
C HIS A 139 29.59 5.16 11.38
N TRP A 140 29.52 6.46 11.65
CA TRP A 140 29.01 7.51 10.74
C TRP A 140 29.59 7.52 9.33
N GLN A 141 30.79 6.98 9.15
CA GLN A 141 31.48 6.98 7.86
C GLN A 141 31.22 5.74 7.03
N ASP A 142 30.60 4.70 7.62
CA ASP A 142 30.34 3.43 6.94
C ASP A 142 28.85 3.18 6.68
N ILE A 143 28.26 4.03 5.85
CA ILE A 143 26.88 3.84 5.38
C ILE A 143 26.75 2.60 4.46
N GLY A 144 27.86 2.14 3.88
CA GLY A 144 27.87 0.97 3.03
C GLY A 144 27.57 -0.31 3.79
N SER A 145 28.17 -0.48 4.98
CA SER A 145 27.90 -1.65 5.83
C SER A 145 26.45 -1.64 6.34
N LEU A 146 25.91 -0.49 6.75
CA LEU A 146 24.51 -0.36 7.14
C LEU A 146 23.56 -0.78 6.00
N SER A 147 23.83 -0.32 4.78
CA SER A 147 23.05 -0.69 3.62
C SER A 147 23.10 -2.20 3.33
N GLN A 148 24.29 -2.80 3.40
CA GLN A 148 24.47 -4.24 3.19
C GLN A 148 23.73 -5.05 4.25
N GLU A 149 23.81 -4.66 5.50
CA GLU A 149 23.10 -5.31 6.60
C GLU A 149 21.58 -5.22 6.43
N ALA A 150 21.05 -4.03 6.11
CA ALA A 150 19.62 -3.84 5.85
C ALA A 150 19.13 -4.72 4.70
N TRP A 151 19.88 -4.78 3.59
CA TRP A 151 19.52 -5.63 2.46
C TRP A 151 19.67 -7.13 2.76
N ALA A 152 20.62 -7.52 3.60
CA ALA A 152 20.80 -8.92 4.01
C ALA A 152 19.62 -9.41 4.89
N GLN A 153 19.02 -8.52 5.68
CA GLN A 153 17.85 -8.81 6.52
C GLN A 153 16.53 -8.71 5.75
N THR A 154 16.53 -8.12 4.56
CA THR A 154 15.33 -7.96 3.74
C THR A 154 14.89 -9.33 3.20
N GLY A 155 13.62 -9.64 3.36
CA GLY A 155 13.00 -10.84 2.80
C GLY A 155 12.94 -10.80 1.26
N ARG A 156 11.89 -11.33 0.67
CA ARG A 156 11.73 -11.42 -0.79
C ARG A 156 11.37 -10.06 -1.43
N VAL A 157 12.31 -9.14 -1.48
CA VAL A 157 12.20 -8.02 -2.42
C VAL A 157 12.87 -8.46 -3.72
N PRO A 158 12.17 -8.42 -4.87
CA PRO A 158 12.79 -8.71 -6.15
C PRO A 158 14.00 -7.81 -6.34
N ARG A 159 15.18 -8.39 -6.55
CA ARG A 159 16.37 -7.60 -6.82
C ARG A 159 16.22 -6.97 -8.21
N TRP A 160 16.42 -5.68 -8.28
CA TRP A 160 16.58 -4.98 -9.55
C TRP A 160 17.81 -5.56 -10.26
N ASP A 161 17.62 -6.17 -11.41
CA ASP A 161 18.68 -6.75 -12.23
C ASP A 161 19.29 -5.76 -13.24
N GLY A 162 18.88 -4.51 -13.19
CA GLY A 162 19.44 -3.45 -14.04
C GLY A 162 18.99 -3.45 -15.50
N ARG A 163 17.98 -4.28 -15.88
CA ARG A 163 17.45 -4.34 -17.25
C ARG A 163 16.17 -3.58 -17.44
#